data_ae597bea543939ec9b3037d0046245e8
#
_entry.id   ae597bea543939ec9b3037d0046245e8
#
_cell.length_a   1.000
_cell.length_b   1.000
_cell.length_c   1.000
_cell.angle_alpha   90.00
_cell.angle_beta   90.00
_cell.angle_gamma   90.00
#
_symmetry.space_group_name_H-M   'P 1'
#
loop_
_entity.id
_entity.type
_entity.pdbx_description
1 polymer ?
#
loop_
_entity_poly.entity_id
_entity_poly.type
_entity_poly.pdbx_seq_one_letter_code
_entity_poly.pdbx_strand_id
1 'polypeptide(L)'
;MWGKSKTKPTKIETLIGTSIEIRGDIIFNGGLHVDGKIVGNVIAEDDSDSMLVLSDHGNIEGEVRVPYVVLNGEVTGDVYAAERVELSSRAQVSGNVYYNLLEMAMGAEVNGSLVHCKNEKKLLEFQKDRESAEPKVIDDEANATIG
;
A
#
# COMPACT_ATOMS: atom_id res chain seq x y z
N MET A 1 -18.50 -20.75 -4.48
CA MET A 1 -18.16 -20.54 -4.40
C MET A 1 -17.54 -20.27 -4.41
N TRP A 2 -17.47 -20.02 -4.49
CA TRP A 2 -16.93 -19.71 -4.54
C TRP A 2 -16.18 -19.55 -3.90
N GLY A 3 -15.79 -19.38 -3.78
CA GLY A 3 -15.08 -19.40 -3.42
C GLY A 3 -14.37 -19.26 -3.01
N LYS A 4 -14.19 -19.32 -2.73
CA LYS A 4 -13.44 -19.20 -2.43
C LYS A 4 -12.41 -19.27 -2.42
N SER A 5 -12.05 -18.94 -2.85
CA SER A 5 -10.70 -19.12 -3.03
C SER A 5 -9.85 -18.29 -2.18
N LYS A 6 -8.80 -18.81 -1.71
CA LYS A 6 -7.90 -18.06 -0.91
C LYS A 6 -6.78 -17.47 -1.65
N THR A 7 -6.75 -17.63 -2.93
CA THR A 7 -5.71 -17.01 -3.73
C THR A 7 -5.96 -15.52 -3.78
N LYS A 8 -5.01 -14.78 -4.30
CA LYS A 8 -5.18 -13.35 -4.39
C LYS A 8 -6.38 -13.00 -5.26
N PRO A 9 -7.00 -11.89 -4.98
CA PRO A 9 -8.15 -11.48 -5.76
C PRO A 9 -7.76 -11.16 -7.18
N THR A 10 -8.63 -11.51 -8.12
CA THR A 10 -8.39 -11.20 -9.51
C THR A 10 -9.47 -10.32 -10.08
N LYS A 11 -10.50 -10.05 -9.32
CA LYS A 11 -11.65 -9.34 -9.85
C LYS A 11 -11.60 -7.88 -9.43
N ILE A 12 -11.77 -7.00 -10.40
CA ILE A 12 -11.87 -5.57 -10.13
C ILE A 12 -13.35 -5.25 -9.99
N GLU A 13 -13.71 -4.72 -8.85
CA GLU A 13 -15.10 -4.43 -8.56
C GLU A 13 -15.43 -2.95 -8.67
N THR A 14 -14.44 -2.10 -8.55
CA THR A 14 -14.68 -0.66 -8.57
C THR A 14 -13.62 -0.01 -9.43
N LEU A 15 -14.06 0.92 -10.26
CA LEU A 15 -13.17 1.66 -11.14
C LEU A 15 -13.35 3.15 -10.91
N ILE A 16 -12.25 3.83 -10.66
CA ILE A 16 -12.26 5.29 -10.55
C ILE A 16 -11.63 5.81 -11.84
N GLY A 17 -12.45 6.45 -12.66
CA GLY A 17 -12.02 6.85 -13.99
C GLY A 17 -11.11 8.06 -13.99
N THR A 18 -10.56 8.36 -15.16
CA THR A 18 -9.51 9.37 -15.29
C THR A 18 -9.97 10.77 -14.97
N SER A 19 -11.25 11.05 -15.13
CA SER A 19 -11.76 12.39 -14.86
C SER A 19 -12.25 12.58 -13.44
N ILE A 20 -12.05 11.57 -12.60
CA ILE A 20 -12.55 11.60 -11.22
C ILE A 20 -11.44 12.01 -10.29
N GLU A 21 -11.75 12.95 -9.41
CA GLU A 21 -10.85 13.28 -8.31
C GLU A 21 -11.62 13.12 -7.02
N ILE A 22 -11.08 12.32 -6.11
CA ILE A 22 -11.72 12.07 -4.83
C ILE A 22 -10.86 12.69 -3.75
N ARG A 23 -11.50 13.48 -2.90
CA ARG A 23 -10.83 14.09 -1.77
C ARG A 23 -11.40 13.51 -0.51
N GLY A 24 -10.57 12.79 0.22
CA GLY A 24 -10.99 12.11 1.42
C GLY A 24 -10.50 10.69 1.38
N ASP A 25 -10.74 9.98 2.46
CA ASP A 25 -10.27 8.61 2.58
C ASP A 25 -11.23 7.67 1.90
N ILE A 26 -10.68 6.59 1.36
CA ILE A 26 -11.45 5.55 0.72
C ILE A 26 -11.22 4.27 1.49
N ILE A 27 -12.30 3.63 1.91
CA ILE A 27 -12.23 2.34 2.55
C ILE A 27 -12.99 1.37 1.66
N PHE A 28 -12.34 0.27 1.29
CA PHE A 28 -12.94 -0.63 0.34
C PHE A 28 -12.61 -2.07 0.65
N ASN A 29 -13.30 -2.95 -0.03
CA ASN A 29 -13.11 -4.38 0.06
C ASN A 29 -13.22 -4.92 -1.37
N GLY A 30 -12.33 -5.85 -1.74
CA GLY A 30 -12.33 -6.39 -3.08
C GLY A 30 -11.33 -5.67 -3.95
N GLY A 31 -11.62 -5.50 -5.22
CA GLY A 31 -10.69 -4.92 -6.16
C GLY A 31 -11.02 -3.47 -6.47
N LEU A 32 -10.02 -2.61 -6.42
CA LEU A 32 -10.18 -1.19 -6.75
C LEU A 32 -9.16 -0.83 -7.81
N HIS A 33 -9.63 -0.30 -8.92
CA HIS A 33 -8.79 0.14 -10.02
C HIS A 33 -8.88 1.66 -10.10
N VAL A 34 -7.75 2.34 -10.05
CA VAL A 34 -7.71 3.80 -10.01
C VAL A 34 -7.02 4.33 -11.25
N ASP A 35 -7.77 5.03 -12.08
CA ASP A 35 -7.23 5.76 -13.22
C ASP A 35 -7.25 7.26 -12.97
N GLY A 36 -7.86 7.68 -11.89
CA GLY A 36 -8.00 9.09 -11.57
C GLY A 36 -7.13 9.50 -10.41
N LYS A 37 -7.58 10.50 -9.68
CA LYS A 37 -6.79 11.05 -8.60
C LYS A 37 -7.49 10.88 -7.27
N ILE A 38 -6.73 10.50 -6.26
CA ILE A 38 -7.24 10.40 -4.90
C ILE A 38 -6.34 11.23 -4.00
N VAL A 39 -6.94 12.17 -3.28
CA VAL A 39 -6.24 12.96 -2.28
C VAL A 39 -6.78 12.51 -0.93
N GLY A 40 -6.08 11.58 -0.30
CA GLY A 40 -6.52 10.97 0.94
C GLY A 40 -5.93 9.59 1.05
N ASN A 41 -6.32 8.87 2.06
CA ASN A 41 -5.79 7.54 2.32
C ASN A 41 -6.66 6.50 1.63
N VAL A 42 -6.02 5.42 1.17
CA VAL A 42 -6.72 4.32 0.52
C VAL A 42 -6.52 3.10 1.41
N ILE A 43 -7.58 2.61 1.99
CA ILE A 43 -7.48 1.59 3.02
C ILE A 43 -8.41 0.44 2.68
N ALA A 44 -7.85 -0.76 2.68
CA ALA A 44 -8.66 -1.96 2.53
C ALA A 44 -9.12 -2.41 3.91
N GLU A 45 -10.31 -2.99 3.96
CA GLU A 45 -10.82 -3.50 5.22
C GLU A 45 -9.97 -4.66 5.70
N ASP A 46 -9.90 -4.79 7.01
CA ASP A 46 -9.12 -5.84 7.62
C ASP A 46 -9.60 -7.22 7.18
N ASP A 47 -8.66 -8.14 7.13
CA ASP A 47 -8.96 -9.55 6.83
C ASP A 47 -9.54 -9.76 5.46
N SER A 48 -9.35 -8.82 4.56
CA SER A 48 -9.83 -8.99 3.20
C SER A 48 -8.66 -9.36 2.29
N ASP A 49 -8.99 -9.91 1.12
CA ASP A 49 -8.00 -10.15 0.08
C ASP A 49 -8.07 -9.03 -0.94
N SER A 50 -8.15 -7.83 -0.45
CA SER A 50 -8.35 -6.67 -1.31
C SER A 50 -7.11 -6.36 -2.13
N MET A 51 -7.34 -5.77 -3.28
CA MET A 51 -6.27 -5.44 -4.21
C MET A 51 -6.50 -4.05 -4.76
N LEU A 52 -5.43 -3.29 -4.82
CA LEU A 52 -5.45 -1.97 -5.44
C LEU A 52 -4.60 -2.00 -6.70
N VAL A 53 -5.16 -1.52 -7.79
CA VAL A 53 -4.42 -1.36 -9.03
C VAL A 53 -4.44 0.11 -9.40
N LEU A 54 -3.28 0.72 -9.47
CA LEU A 54 -3.13 2.12 -9.87
C LEU A 54 -2.54 2.15 -11.26
N SER A 55 -3.28 2.69 -12.21
CA SER A 55 -2.84 2.72 -13.59
C SER A 55 -1.84 3.85 -13.81
N ASP A 56 -1.27 3.90 -15.01
CA ASP A 56 -0.29 4.93 -15.31
C ASP A 56 -0.89 6.34 -15.35
N HIS A 57 -2.21 6.45 -15.39
CA HIS A 57 -2.88 7.74 -15.26
C HIS A 57 -3.28 8.05 -13.83
N GLY A 58 -3.13 7.10 -12.94
CA GLY A 58 -3.59 7.26 -11.58
C GLY A 58 -2.61 8.03 -10.72
N ASN A 59 -3.15 8.65 -9.69
CA ASN A 59 -2.34 9.44 -8.77
C ASN A 59 -2.98 9.36 -7.39
N ILE A 60 -2.20 8.98 -6.40
CA ILE A 60 -2.69 8.93 -5.03
C ILE A 60 -1.78 9.80 -4.16
N GLU A 61 -2.39 10.70 -3.41
CA GLU A 61 -1.67 11.50 -2.43
C GLU A 61 -2.18 11.13 -1.06
N GLY A 62 -1.43 10.28 -0.37
CA GLY A 62 -1.83 9.80 0.93
C GLY A 62 -1.26 8.41 1.16
N GLU A 63 -1.69 7.79 2.23
CA GLU A 63 -1.21 6.44 2.56
C GLU A 63 -2.06 5.39 1.89
N VAL A 64 -1.40 4.30 1.52
CA VAL A 64 -2.06 3.14 0.93
C VAL A 64 -1.87 1.98 1.88
N ARG A 65 -2.97 1.39 2.35
CA ARG A 65 -2.93 0.23 3.24
C ARG A 65 -3.80 -0.86 2.65
N VAL A 66 -3.24 -1.63 1.77
CA VAL A 66 -3.97 -2.66 1.03
C VAL A 66 -3.07 -3.88 0.95
N PRO A 67 -3.60 -5.09 1.18
CA PRO A 67 -2.73 -6.27 1.15
C PRO A 67 -2.03 -6.52 -0.16
N TYR A 68 -2.71 -6.32 -1.28
CA TYR A 68 -2.13 -6.53 -2.60
C TYR A 68 -2.19 -5.21 -3.35
N VAL A 69 -1.03 -4.72 -3.80
CA VAL A 69 -0.93 -3.42 -4.43
C VAL A 69 -0.15 -3.55 -5.72
N VAL A 70 -0.75 -3.08 -6.80
CA VAL A 70 -0.08 -3.00 -8.10
C VAL A 70 -0.04 -1.54 -8.49
N LEU A 71 1.17 -1.00 -8.64
CA LEU A 71 1.33 0.41 -8.93
C LEU A 71 1.98 0.59 -10.28
N ASN A 72 1.33 1.36 -11.14
CA ASN A 72 1.90 1.78 -12.40
C ASN A 72 1.74 3.29 -12.58
N GLY A 73 1.40 3.97 -11.51
CA GLY A 73 1.23 5.41 -11.53
C GLY A 73 1.98 6.05 -10.38
N GLU A 74 1.51 7.18 -9.94
CA GLU A 74 2.23 7.98 -8.97
C GLU A 74 1.58 7.92 -7.61
N VAL A 75 2.38 7.67 -6.57
CA VAL A 75 1.91 7.70 -5.19
C VAL A 75 2.81 8.62 -4.41
N THR A 76 2.21 9.59 -3.73
CA THR A 76 2.93 10.46 -2.82
C THR A 76 2.46 10.13 -1.41
N GLY A 77 3.29 9.39 -0.68
CA GLY A 77 2.95 8.90 0.64
C GLY A 77 3.49 7.50 0.82
N ASP A 78 3.18 6.91 1.95
CA ASP A 78 3.69 5.58 2.29
C ASP A 78 2.74 4.51 1.81
N VAL A 79 3.31 3.36 1.46
CA VAL A 79 2.55 2.21 1.00
C VAL A 79 2.77 1.07 1.98
N TYR A 80 1.70 0.53 2.51
CA TYR A 80 1.75 -0.62 3.41
C TYR A 80 1.00 -1.77 2.74
N ALA A 81 1.76 -2.70 2.18
CA ALA A 81 1.18 -3.86 1.51
C ALA A 81 1.55 -5.10 2.30
N ALA A 82 0.58 -5.63 3.03
CA ALA A 82 0.86 -6.75 3.92
C ALA A 82 1.25 -8.01 3.16
N GLU A 83 0.76 -8.17 1.94
CA GLU A 83 1.03 -9.40 1.19
C GLU A 83 2.02 -9.16 0.06
N ARG A 84 1.72 -8.23 -0.82
CA ARG A 84 2.54 -8.10 -2.01
C ARG A 84 2.43 -6.72 -2.62
N VAL A 85 3.55 -6.22 -3.07
CA VAL A 85 3.59 -4.99 -3.85
C VAL A 85 4.23 -5.30 -5.20
N GLU A 86 3.63 -4.77 -6.24
CA GLU A 86 4.17 -4.90 -7.58
C GLU A 86 4.30 -3.52 -8.17
N LEU A 87 5.52 -3.14 -8.53
CA LEU A 87 5.79 -1.82 -9.11
C LEU A 87 6.09 -2.01 -10.58
N SER A 88 5.19 -1.53 -11.43
CA SER A 88 5.34 -1.64 -12.86
C SER A 88 6.26 -0.54 -13.37
N SER A 89 6.53 -0.55 -14.67
CA SER A 89 7.61 0.26 -15.21
C SER A 89 7.39 1.77 -15.07
N ARG A 90 6.15 2.21 -14.89
CA ARG A 90 5.87 3.63 -14.74
C ARG A 90 5.55 4.04 -13.31
N ALA A 91 5.75 3.13 -12.38
CA ALA A 91 5.46 3.43 -10.99
C ALA A 91 6.43 4.46 -10.45
N GLN A 92 5.90 5.43 -9.73
CA GLN A 92 6.71 6.44 -9.05
C GLN A 92 6.16 6.62 -7.65
N VAL A 93 6.94 6.25 -6.66
CA VAL A 93 6.51 6.35 -5.27
C VAL A 93 7.41 7.34 -4.56
N SER A 94 6.82 8.34 -3.94
CA SER A 94 7.54 9.28 -3.10
C SER A 94 7.15 9.00 -1.66
N GLY A 95 7.91 8.17 -0.99
CA GLY A 95 7.63 7.74 0.36
C GLY A 95 8.22 6.37 0.58
N ASN A 96 7.81 5.74 1.65
CA ASN A 96 8.34 4.45 2.03
C ASN A 96 7.37 3.35 1.62
N VAL A 97 7.92 2.19 1.25
CA VAL A 97 7.12 1.05 0.86
C VAL A 97 7.42 -0.08 1.84
N TYR A 98 6.39 -0.54 2.54
CA TYR A 98 6.49 -1.64 3.49
C TYR A 98 5.81 -2.83 2.85
N TYR A 99 6.55 -3.94 2.69
CA TYR A 99 6.06 -5.05 1.91
C TYR A 99 6.48 -6.39 2.50
N ASN A 100 5.74 -7.41 2.12
CA ASN A 100 6.15 -8.79 2.39
C ASN A 100 6.83 -9.36 1.14
N LEU A 101 6.16 -9.28 0.00
CA LEU A 101 6.75 -9.68 -1.27
C LEU A 101 6.79 -8.47 -2.19
N LEU A 102 7.90 -8.30 -2.88
CA LEU A 102 8.09 -7.16 -3.76
C LEU A 102 8.49 -7.62 -5.14
N GLU A 103 7.85 -7.04 -6.14
CA GLU A 103 8.24 -7.24 -7.51
C GLU A 103 8.39 -5.86 -8.13
N MET A 104 9.52 -5.59 -8.76
CA MET A 104 9.80 -4.26 -9.26
C MET A 104 10.34 -4.36 -10.67
N ALA A 105 9.64 -3.72 -11.60
CA ALA A 105 10.04 -3.74 -13.00
C ALA A 105 11.06 -2.66 -13.27
N MET A 106 11.79 -2.83 -14.37
CA MET A 106 12.70 -1.79 -14.82
C MET A 106 11.90 -0.52 -15.09
N GLY A 107 12.43 0.59 -14.67
CA GLY A 107 11.79 1.88 -14.84
C GLY A 107 11.03 2.35 -13.63
N ALA A 108 10.68 1.45 -12.72
CA ALA A 108 9.98 1.84 -11.52
C ALA A 108 10.90 2.64 -10.61
N GLU A 109 10.35 3.62 -9.90
CA GLU A 109 11.13 4.49 -9.03
C GLU A 109 10.51 4.57 -7.67
N VAL A 110 11.35 4.48 -6.64
CA VAL A 110 10.93 4.72 -5.28
C VAL A 110 11.88 5.73 -4.67
N ASN A 111 11.32 6.87 -4.28
CA ASN A 111 12.09 7.91 -3.61
C ASN A 111 11.78 7.83 -2.13
N GLY A 112 12.49 6.98 -1.45
CA GLY A 112 12.28 6.68 -0.05
C GLY A 112 12.91 5.35 0.24
N SER A 113 12.31 4.60 1.14
CA SER A 113 12.87 3.34 1.59
C SER A 113 11.97 2.19 1.22
N LEU A 114 12.58 1.04 0.97
CA LEU A 114 11.89 -0.22 0.81
C LEU A 114 12.13 -1.00 2.09
N VAL A 115 11.06 -1.34 2.79
CA VAL A 115 11.17 -1.99 4.09
C VAL A 115 10.46 -3.33 4.02
N HIS A 116 11.20 -4.39 4.23
CA HIS A 116 10.64 -5.73 4.18
C HIS A 116 10.07 -6.10 5.53
N CYS A 117 8.80 -6.48 5.53
CA CYS A 117 8.11 -6.96 6.72
C CYS A 117 7.70 -8.39 6.49
N LYS A 118 8.07 -9.26 7.40
CA LYS A 118 7.92 -10.68 7.15
C LYS A 118 6.49 -11.17 7.20
N ASN A 119 5.64 -10.46 7.92
CA ASN A 119 4.26 -10.89 7.95
C ASN A 119 3.39 -9.72 8.33
N GLU A 120 2.11 -9.93 8.19
CA GLU A 120 1.13 -8.88 8.39
C GLU A 120 1.12 -8.34 9.80
N LYS A 121 1.31 -9.21 10.75
CA LYS A 121 1.30 -8.79 12.14
C LYS A 121 2.44 -7.81 12.42
N LYS A 122 3.61 -8.10 11.88
CA LYS A 122 4.74 -7.22 12.08
C LYS A 122 4.50 -5.87 11.42
N LEU A 123 3.87 -5.87 10.26
CA LEU A 123 3.56 -4.65 9.57
C LEU A 123 2.60 -3.79 10.40
N LEU A 124 1.60 -4.41 10.99
CA LEU A 124 0.65 -3.69 11.80
C LEU A 124 1.31 -3.11 13.04
N GLU A 125 2.21 -3.84 13.65
CA GLU A 125 2.94 -3.33 14.80
C GLU A 125 3.76 -2.12 14.43
N PHE A 126 4.36 -2.15 13.28
CA PHE A 126 5.17 -1.05 12.83
C PHE A 126 4.32 0.21 12.62
N GLN A 127 3.16 0.05 12.03
CA GLN A 127 2.24 1.17 11.87
C GLN A 127 1.77 1.71 13.20
N LYS A 128 1.51 0.84 14.12
CA LYS A 128 1.05 1.25 15.41
C LYS A 128 2.09 2.08 16.15
N ASP A 129 3.33 1.67 16.07
CA ASP A 129 4.41 2.45 16.66
C ASP A 129 4.48 3.83 16.09
N ARG A 130 4.33 3.95 14.79
CA ARG A 130 4.38 5.25 14.16
C ARG A 130 3.23 6.13 14.58
N GLU A 131 2.07 5.53 14.78
CA GLU A 131 0.92 6.30 15.17
C GLU A 131 1.01 6.77 16.59
N SER A 132 1.52 5.95 17.47
CA SER A 132 1.63 6.38 18.80
C SER A 132 2.79 7.29 19.01
N ALA A 133 3.64 7.34 18.19
CA ALA A 133 4.59 8.24 18.08
C ALA A 133 5.43 8.57 18.96
N GLU A 134 5.68 8.42 19.51
CA GLU A 134 6.51 8.80 20.14
C GLU A 134 7.58 8.28 19.92
N PRO A 135 8.27 8.76 19.68
CA PRO A 135 9.44 8.33 19.27
C PRO A 135 10.12 7.67 20.29
N LYS A 136 10.18 7.20 20.70
CA LYS A 136 10.82 6.66 21.46
C LYS A 136 11.71 6.07 21.09
N VAL A 137 12.22 6.30 21.03
CA VAL A 137 12.96 5.81 20.58
C VAL A 137 13.61 5.04 20.49
N ILE A 138 14.01 4.98 20.54
CA ILE A 138 14.45 4.18 20.30
C ILE A 138 15.07 3.56 20.69
N ASP A 139 15.25 3.63 21.27
CA ASP A 139 15.68 2.89 21.60
C ASP A 139 15.97 2.10 21.69
N ASP A 140 16.21 2.30 21.96
CA ASP A 140 16.35 1.48 21.95
C ASP A 140 16.67 0.82 21.95
N GLU A 141 16.83 1.18 22.16
CA GLU A 141 16.87 0.59 21.99
C GLU A 141 17.10 0.08 22.00
N ALA A 142 17.45 0.62 22.43
CA ALA A 142 17.40 0.09 22.32
C ALA A 142 17.49 -0.46 22.50
N ASN A 143 17.58 -0.24 22.96
CA ASN A 143 17.45 -0.81 22.92
C ASN A 143 17.56 -1.37 22.78
N ALA A 144 17.91 -0.83 22.98
CA ALA A 144 17.88 -1.37 22.71
C ALA A 144 18.02 -1.95 22.69
N THR A 145 18.06 -1.92 23.04
CA THR A 145 18.19 -2.51 23.00
C THR A 145 18.07 -3.07 22.84
N ILE A 146 18.13 -2.93 23.00
CA ILE A 146 18.02 -3.33 22.80
C ILE A 146 17.76 -3.66 22.49
N GLY A 147 17.88 -3.30 22.67
CA GLY A 147 17.66 -3.43 22.24
C GLY A 147 17.35 -3.51 22.12
#